data_9bdd44364c4dcff21dd2f7ea683cc891
#
_entry.id   9bdd44364c4dcff21dd2f7ea683cc891
#
_cell.length_a   1.000
_cell.length_b   1.000
_cell.length_c   1.000
_cell.angle_alpha   90.00
_cell.angle_beta   90.00
_cell.angle_gamma   90.00
#
_symmetry.space_group_name_H-M   'P 1'
#
loop_
_entity.id
_entity.type
_entity.pdbx_description
1 polymer ?
#
loop_
_entity_poly.entity_id
_entity_poly.type
_entity_poly.pdbx_seq_one_letter_code
_entity_poly.pdbx_strand_id
1 'polypeptide(L)'
;LGVIGLAWLMVWRAGDGLVVRPLTQDGIPMRLIAPEGASPAPGVIIAHGFSGSQQLMLGFAYTLAHAGYATLLVDFDGHAANPAPLGGDLARGAAALQANMDAAYAALIAQPEVDGRRLALLGHSMGSGAVMTAGITDPERYQATVAVSPTDAAVTATEPRNLLLQAGQLEPQFAANAEDLLVRAGGANTDFADGRARSFQLIPSVEHITILFSPTAHQTAVSWLGQTFGRPTTVAYTDVRMVWYLVQLAAWLVLVMAATPAIRQPRITADNRRSPWHVLGLLVAPLMATAVLWLANQITAVGQLGGILIAGAQALWFLVFGLVWLALGWRWRRGGETRRLRASEGAQSSISPSPHLSISHLSISNLLRALAIFAFLWLAFGLMAQVVWLPWFLIPARLLRWPLLALAFLPWLLAAGWAQQGASTGKRIGWWLGQSVVLMVGLGTAVLLVPSLFFLVLVLPVLPLVLGIMALVGGAVDDPWAYGLGNALFFAWLLLALFPLVG
;
A
#
# COMPACT_ATOMS: atom_id res chain seq x y z
N LEU A 1 9.69 24.48 1.62
CA LEU A 1 8.31 24.69 1.14
C LEU A 1 8.26 24.86 -0.38
N GLY A 2 9.15 25.65 -1.00
CA GLY A 2 9.17 25.84 -2.47
C GLY A 2 9.24 24.52 -3.26
N VAL A 3 10.07 23.56 -2.82
CA VAL A 3 10.16 22.23 -3.44
C VAL A 3 8.84 21.46 -3.37
N ILE A 4 8.12 21.55 -2.25
CA ILE A 4 6.80 20.91 -2.08
C ILE A 4 5.79 21.55 -3.05
N GLY A 5 5.75 22.88 -3.14
CA GLY A 5 4.89 23.58 -4.10
C GLY A 5 5.21 23.23 -5.56
N LEU A 6 6.50 23.13 -5.91
CA LEU A 6 6.94 22.71 -7.24
C LEU A 6 6.48 21.26 -7.55
N ALA A 7 6.63 20.35 -6.59
CA ALA A 7 6.21 18.96 -6.77
C ALA A 7 4.70 18.85 -7.02
N TRP A 8 3.88 19.63 -6.30
CA TRP A 8 2.43 19.69 -6.56
C TRP A 8 2.11 20.24 -7.94
N LEU A 9 2.80 21.30 -8.37
CA LEU A 9 2.65 21.88 -9.71
C LEU A 9 2.95 20.83 -10.79
N MET A 10 4.05 20.08 -10.64
CA MET A 10 4.47 19.08 -11.61
C MET A 10 3.52 17.86 -11.65
N VAL A 11 2.97 17.47 -10.51
CA VAL A 11 1.93 16.42 -10.47
C VAL A 11 0.64 16.89 -11.16
N TRP A 12 0.26 18.13 -10.99
CA TRP A 12 -0.94 18.69 -11.61
C TRP A 12 -0.82 18.83 -13.13
N ARG A 13 0.35 19.23 -13.61
CA ARG A 13 0.63 19.37 -15.05
C ARG A 13 0.51 18.06 -15.83
N ALA A 14 0.51 16.92 -15.17
CA ALA A 14 0.22 15.64 -15.81
C ALA A 14 -1.18 15.60 -16.46
N GLY A 15 -2.12 16.41 -15.98
CA GLY A 15 -3.47 16.55 -16.53
C GLY A 15 -3.64 17.61 -17.61
N ASP A 16 -2.56 18.33 -18.00
CA ASP A 16 -2.67 19.39 -19.00
C ASP A 16 -3.14 18.80 -20.35
N GLY A 17 -4.21 19.38 -20.93
CA GLY A 17 -4.83 18.90 -22.16
C GLY A 17 -5.68 17.63 -22.03
N LEU A 18 -6.01 17.22 -20.79
CA LEU A 18 -6.84 16.06 -20.52
C LEU A 18 -8.09 16.42 -19.72
N VAL A 19 -9.20 15.76 -20.05
CA VAL A 19 -10.40 15.71 -19.20
C VAL A 19 -10.19 14.62 -18.16
N VAL A 20 -10.28 14.98 -16.88
CA VAL A 20 -10.19 14.02 -15.76
C VAL A 20 -11.44 14.16 -14.91
N ARG A 21 -12.29 13.14 -14.88
CA ARG A 21 -13.53 13.19 -14.10
C ARG A 21 -13.87 11.87 -13.42
N PRO A 22 -14.42 11.90 -12.17
CA PRO A 22 -14.98 10.72 -11.55
C PRO A 22 -16.27 10.31 -12.23
N LEU A 23 -16.52 9.00 -12.28
CA LEU A 23 -17.75 8.38 -12.72
C LEU A 23 -18.20 7.35 -11.69
N THR A 24 -19.49 7.01 -11.72
CA THR A 24 -20.05 5.91 -10.94
C THR A 24 -21.05 5.16 -11.80
N GLN A 25 -20.90 3.86 -11.92
CA GLN A 25 -21.86 3.00 -12.60
C GLN A 25 -22.19 1.82 -11.66
N ASP A 26 -23.48 1.58 -11.40
CA ASP A 26 -23.96 0.51 -10.51
C ASP A 26 -23.34 0.55 -9.09
N GLY A 27 -23.05 1.76 -8.60
CA GLY A 27 -22.37 1.97 -7.33
C GLY A 27 -20.84 1.78 -7.36
N ILE A 28 -20.27 1.40 -8.49
CA ILE A 28 -18.83 1.14 -8.66
C ILE A 28 -18.13 2.47 -9.00
N PRO A 29 -17.16 2.92 -8.20
CA PRO A 29 -16.40 4.13 -8.48
C PRO A 29 -15.42 3.91 -9.64
N MET A 30 -15.40 4.88 -10.56
CA MET A 30 -14.55 4.88 -11.75
C MET A 30 -13.96 6.25 -11.99
N ARG A 31 -12.97 6.34 -12.88
CA ARG A 31 -12.37 7.59 -13.32
C ARG A 31 -12.10 7.56 -14.81
N LEU A 32 -12.66 8.52 -15.53
CA LEU A 32 -12.33 8.76 -16.93
C LEU A 32 -11.16 9.73 -17.05
N ILE A 33 -10.20 9.41 -17.92
CA ILE A 33 -9.14 10.30 -18.36
C ILE A 33 -9.10 10.23 -19.89
N ALA A 34 -9.36 11.35 -20.57
CA ALA A 34 -9.45 11.40 -22.02
C ALA A 34 -8.80 12.68 -22.57
N PRO A 35 -8.33 12.69 -23.82
CA PRO A 35 -7.85 13.91 -24.48
C PRO A 35 -8.95 14.98 -24.53
N GLU A 36 -8.59 16.23 -24.25
CA GLU A 36 -9.53 17.37 -24.32
C GLU A 36 -9.84 17.74 -25.78
N GLY A 37 -11.13 17.97 -26.11
CA GLY A 37 -11.56 18.45 -27.43
C GLY A 37 -11.30 17.50 -28.60
N ALA A 38 -10.91 16.27 -28.37
CA ALA A 38 -10.68 15.28 -29.43
C ALA A 38 -11.98 14.72 -30.00
N SER A 39 -11.94 14.26 -31.26
CA SER A 39 -12.94 13.33 -31.79
C SER A 39 -12.96 12.06 -30.94
N PRO A 40 -14.08 11.28 -30.93
CA PRO A 40 -14.16 10.08 -30.14
C PRO A 40 -12.91 9.20 -30.28
N ALA A 41 -12.25 8.92 -29.17
CA ALA A 41 -10.98 8.19 -29.09
C ALA A 41 -11.22 6.70 -28.81
N PRO A 42 -10.31 5.79 -29.19
CA PRO A 42 -10.37 4.41 -28.72
C PRO A 42 -10.39 4.36 -27.19
N GLY A 43 -11.28 3.51 -26.64
CA GLY A 43 -11.46 3.37 -25.20
C GLY A 43 -10.58 2.27 -24.62
N VAL A 44 -10.04 2.49 -23.40
CA VAL A 44 -9.26 1.47 -22.67
C VAL A 44 -9.80 1.36 -21.25
N ILE A 45 -10.33 0.19 -20.85
CA ILE A 45 -10.63 -0.12 -19.44
C ILE A 45 -9.36 -0.55 -18.76
N ILE A 46 -9.06 0.06 -17.60
CA ILE A 46 -7.84 -0.20 -16.82
C ILE A 46 -8.21 -0.76 -15.46
N ALA A 47 -7.76 -2.00 -15.19
CA ALA A 47 -8.06 -2.79 -14.01
C ALA A 47 -6.82 -2.94 -13.10
N HIS A 48 -6.98 -2.62 -11.82
CA HIS A 48 -5.91 -2.72 -10.83
C HIS A 48 -5.75 -4.14 -10.24
N GLY A 49 -4.61 -4.41 -9.60
CA GLY A 49 -4.34 -5.65 -8.87
C GLY A 49 -4.95 -5.68 -7.48
N PHE A 50 -4.75 -6.82 -6.78
CA PHE A 50 -5.14 -6.97 -5.37
C PHE A 50 -4.48 -5.87 -4.50
N SER A 51 -5.22 -5.36 -3.54
CA SER A 51 -4.81 -4.18 -2.72
C SER A 51 -4.48 -2.93 -3.54
N GLY A 52 -4.82 -2.92 -4.83
CA GLY A 52 -4.67 -1.77 -5.70
C GLY A 52 -5.87 -0.84 -5.69
N SER A 53 -5.85 0.10 -6.63
CA SER A 53 -6.87 1.14 -6.81
C SER A 53 -6.71 1.80 -8.17
N GLN A 54 -7.67 2.64 -8.55
CA GLN A 54 -7.54 3.55 -9.68
C GLN A 54 -6.23 4.36 -9.61
N GLN A 55 -5.84 4.83 -8.40
CA GLN A 55 -4.66 5.66 -8.20
C GLN A 55 -3.38 4.93 -8.61
N LEU A 56 -3.29 3.63 -8.31
CA LEU A 56 -2.10 2.84 -8.60
C LEU A 56 -1.89 2.67 -10.12
N MET A 57 -2.97 2.69 -10.91
CA MET A 57 -2.94 2.52 -12.36
C MET A 57 -2.85 3.85 -13.14
N LEU A 58 -2.78 4.98 -12.45
CA LEU A 58 -2.76 6.31 -13.10
C LEU A 58 -1.59 6.51 -14.07
N GLY A 59 -0.43 5.83 -13.84
CA GLY A 59 0.72 5.89 -14.76
C GLY A 59 0.36 5.45 -16.17
N PHE A 60 -0.26 4.28 -16.30
CA PHE A 60 -0.77 3.79 -17.58
C PHE A 60 -1.87 4.69 -18.14
N ALA A 61 -2.83 5.12 -17.30
CA ALA A 61 -3.95 5.90 -17.74
C ALA A 61 -3.54 7.26 -18.34
N TYR A 62 -2.69 8.02 -17.65
CA TYR A 62 -2.18 9.30 -18.16
C TYR A 62 -1.34 9.11 -19.41
N THR A 63 -0.46 8.11 -19.44
CA THR A 63 0.37 7.84 -20.63
C THR A 63 -0.47 7.51 -21.85
N LEU A 64 -1.49 6.66 -21.70
CA LEU A 64 -2.41 6.31 -22.78
C LEU A 64 -3.29 7.50 -23.19
N ALA A 65 -3.76 8.31 -22.23
CA ALA A 65 -4.55 9.50 -22.55
C ALA A 65 -3.76 10.53 -23.37
N HIS A 66 -2.49 10.76 -23.01
CA HIS A 66 -1.57 11.59 -23.82
C HIS A 66 -1.23 10.97 -25.19
N ALA A 67 -1.34 9.64 -25.32
CA ALA A 67 -1.25 8.95 -26.61
C ALA A 67 -2.56 9.00 -27.43
N GLY A 68 -3.61 9.67 -26.91
CA GLY A 68 -4.88 9.89 -27.60
C GLY A 68 -5.93 8.79 -27.35
N TYR A 69 -5.87 8.07 -26.25
CA TYR A 69 -6.89 7.10 -25.81
C TYR A 69 -7.78 7.70 -24.73
N ALA A 70 -9.05 7.30 -24.68
CA ALA A 70 -9.92 7.54 -23.55
C ALA A 70 -9.80 6.36 -22.57
N THR A 71 -9.30 6.60 -21.37
CA THR A 71 -9.05 5.55 -20.37
C THR A 71 -10.08 5.60 -19.24
N LEU A 72 -10.61 4.44 -18.84
CA LEU A 72 -11.50 4.29 -17.71
C LEU A 72 -10.89 3.37 -16.67
N LEU A 73 -10.55 3.93 -15.51
CA LEU A 73 -10.07 3.17 -14.36
C LEU A 73 -11.25 2.78 -13.47
N VAL A 74 -11.23 1.57 -12.92
CA VAL A 74 -12.27 1.01 -12.04
C VAL A 74 -11.70 0.70 -10.66
N ASP A 75 -12.46 0.96 -9.57
CA ASP A 75 -12.18 0.38 -8.24
C ASP A 75 -13.04 -0.87 -8.08
N PHE A 76 -12.41 -2.04 -8.06
CA PHE A 76 -13.09 -3.32 -7.85
C PHE A 76 -13.73 -3.42 -6.46
N ASP A 77 -14.72 -4.29 -6.33
CA ASP A 77 -15.37 -4.59 -5.06
C ASP A 77 -14.36 -4.80 -3.93
N GLY A 78 -14.64 -4.20 -2.79
CA GLY A 78 -13.78 -4.20 -1.62
C GLY A 78 -12.58 -3.27 -1.68
N HIS A 79 -12.20 -2.74 -2.84
CA HIS A 79 -10.99 -1.94 -3.00
C HIS A 79 -11.27 -0.43 -2.99
N ALA A 80 -10.29 0.31 -2.50
CA ALA A 80 -10.26 1.78 -2.55
C ALA A 80 -11.58 2.46 -2.14
N ALA A 81 -12.25 3.13 -3.08
CA ALA A 81 -13.51 3.83 -2.85
C ALA A 81 -14.76 2.96 -3.05
N ASN A 82 -14.63 1.70 -3.46
CA ASN A 82 -15.76 0.80 -3.63
C ASN A 82 -16.21 0.21 -2.27
N PRO A 83 -17.45 0.48 -1.82
CA PRO A 83 -17.94 0.01 -0.52
C PRO A 83 -18.46 -1.44 -0.55
N ALA A 84 -18.73 -2.00 -1.73
CA ALA A 84 -19.15 -3.39 -1.87
C ALA A 84 -18.01 -4.31 -1.41
N PRO A 85 -18.26 -5.31 -0.54
CA PRO A 85 -17.19 -6.19 -0.07
C PRO A 85 -16.70 -7.12 -1.19
N LEU A 86 -15.40 -7.43 -1.20
CA LEU A 86 -14.86 -8.48 -2.05
C LEU A 86 -15.47 -9.83 -1.67
N GLY A 87 -15.82 -10.66 -2.65
CA GLY A 87 -16.42 -11.98 -2.42
C GLY A 87 -15.57 -12.85 -1.51
N GLY A 88 -16.23 -13.54 -0.57
CA GLY A 88 -15.56 -14.33 0.48
C GLY A 88 -14.86 -15.62 0.00
N ASP A 89 -15.05 -16.02 -1.26
CA ASP A 89 -14.36 -17.16 -1.90
C ASP A 89 -13.90 -16.79 -3.32
N LEU A 90 -13.01 -17.63 -3.89
CA LEU A 90 -12.41 -17.38 -5.21
C LEU A 90 -13.45 -17.28 -6.33
N ALA A 91 -14.50 -18.13 -6.31
CA ALA A 91 -15.50 -18.14 -7.38
C ALA A 91 -16.38 -16.88 -7.33
N ARG A 92 -16.84 -16.48 -6.15
CA ARG A 92 -17.59 -15.23 -5.96
C ARG A 92 -16.74 -14.02 -6.27
N GLY A 93 -15.46 -14.03 -5.86
CA GLY A 93 -14.51 -12.98 -6.18
C GLY A 93 -14.33 -12.82 -7.69
N ALA A 94 -14.14 -13.91 -8.44
CA ALA A 94 -14.03 -13.89 -9.90
C ALA A 94 -15.30 -13.36 -10.58
N ALA A 95 -16.49 -13.82 -10.14
CA ALA A 95 -17.77 -13.35 -10.67
C ALA A 95 -17.98 -11.84 -10.41
N ALA A 96 -17.62 -11.36 -9.20
CA ALA A 96 -17.71 -9.94 -8.88
C ALA A 96 -16.76 -9.09 -9.75
N LEU A 97 -15.53 -9.55 -10.01
CA LEU A 97 -14.61 -8.86 -10.91
C LEU A 97 -15.19 -8.74 -12.33
N GLN A 98 -15.81 -9.82 -12.88
CA GLN A 98 -16.45 -9.74 -14.20
C GLN A 98 -17.65 -8.80 -14.20
N ALA A 99 -18.50 -8.83 -13.18
CA ALA A 99 -19.60 -7.86 -13.07
C ALA A 99 -19.09 -6.40 -13.02
N ASN A 100 -17.97 -6.15 -12.32
CA ASN A 100 -17.33 -4.83 -12.31
C ASN A 100 -16.77 -4.47 -13.70
N MET A 101 -16.25 -5.42 -14.47
CA MET A 101 -15.79 -5.20 -15.84
C MET A 101 -16.96 -4.88 -16.79
N ASP A 102 -18.10 -5.55 -16.65
CA ASP A 102 -19.30 -5.25 -17.43
C ASP A 102 -19.86 -3.84 -17.13
N ALA A 103 -19.89 -3.45 -15.87
CA ALA A 103 -20.26 -2.10 -15.48
C ALA A 103 -19.27 -1.05 -16.04
N ALA A 104 -17.96 -1.36 -16.03
CA ALA A 104 -16.95 -0.48 -16.63
C ALA A 104 -17.11 -0.37 -18.15
N TYR A 105 -17.45 -1.46 -18.84
CA TYR A 105 -17.78 -1.42 -20.26
C TYR A 105 -18.99 -0.49 -20.53
N ALA A 106 -20.10 -0.69 -19.81
CA ALA A 106 -21.30 0.13 -19.96
C ALA A 106 -21.00 1.62 -19.68
N ALA A 107 -20.22 1.91 -18.63
CA ALA A 107 -19.82 3.27 -18.30
C ALA A 107 -18.95 3.90 -19.40
N LEU A 108 -18.00 3.15 -19.96
CA LEU A 108 -17.06 3.64 -20.96
C LEU A 108 -17.76 4.00 -22.27
N ILE A 109 -18.60 3.10 -22.80
CA ILE A 109 -19.29 3.32 -24.10
C ILE A 109 -20.35 4.42 -24.03
N ALA A 110 -20.81 4.78 -22.84
CA ALA A 110 -21.73 5.90 -22.64
C ALA A 110 -21.05 7.27 -22.69
N GLN A 111 -19.71 7.34 -22.77
CA GLN A 111 -18.99 8.61 -22.76
C GLN A 111 -18.84 9.17 -24.18
N PRO A 112 -19.13 10.47 -24.39
CA PRO A 112 -19.05 11.10 -25.71
C PRO A 112 -17.61 11.16 -26.26
N GLU A 113 -16.59 11.08 -25.40
CA GLU A 113 -15.19 11.05 -25.79
C GLU A 113 -14.73 9.69 -26.35
N VAL A 114 -15.57 8.66 -26.29
CA VAL A 114 -15.20 7.28 -26.58
C VAL A 114 -15.78 6.79 -27.90
N ASP A 115 -14.94 6.23 -28.75
CA ASP A 115 -15.38 5.41 -29.86
C ASP A 115 -15.65 3.98 -29.38
N GLY A 116 -16.91 3.68 -29.08
CA GLY A 116 -17.34 2.38 -28.56
C GLY A 116 -17.10 1.17 -29.49
N ARG A 117 -16.62 1.41 -30.74
CA ARG A 117 -16.23 0.34 -31.66
C ARG A 117 -14.75 -0.01 -31.55
N ARG A 118 -13.94 0.79 -30.87
CA ARG A 118 -12.49 0.61 -30.72
C ARG A 118 -12.12 0.56 -29.25
N LEU A 119 -12.29 -0.62 -28.64
CA LEU A 119 -12.05 -0.82 -27.21
C LEU A 119 -10.91 -1.79 -26.95
N ALA A 120 -10.18 -1.55 -25.87
CA ALA A 120 -9.13 -2.42 -25.37
C ALA A 120 -9.19 -2.54 -23.84
N LEU A 121 -8.47 -3.51 -23.33
CA LEU A 121 -8.34 -3.84 -21.93
C LEU A 121 -6.87 -3.72 -21.48
N LEU A 122 -6.64 -3.23 -20.28
CA LEU A 122 -5.35 -3.26 -19.61
C LEU A 122 -5.55 -3.64 -18.15
N GLY A 123 -4.81 -4.62 -17.63
CA GLY A 123 -4.94 -5.03 -16.23
C GLY A 123 -3.62 -5.45 -15.62
N HIS A 124 -3.48 -5.23 -14.30
CA HIS A 124 -2.31 -5.63 -13.53
C HIS A 124 -2.68 -6.72 -12.52
N SER A 125 -1.86 -7.77 -12.41
CA SER A 125 -2.00 -8.82 -11.38
C SER A 125 -3.42 -9.41 -11.36
N MET A 126 -4.17 -9.35 -10.27
CA MET A 126 -5.58 -9.73 -10.20
C MET A 126 -6.40 -9.12 -11.35
N GLY A 127 -6.18 -7.84 -11.66
CA GLY A 127 -6.84 -7.15 -12.77
C GLY A 127 -6.42 -7.70 -14.15
N SER A 128 -5.23 -8.28 -14.28
CA SER A 128 -4.80 -8.92 -15.54
C SER A 128 -5.63 -10.17 -15.84
N GLY A 129 -5.94 -10.96 -14.82
CA GLY A 129 -6.86 -12.10 -14.94
C GLY A 129 -8.28 -11.64 -15.31
N ALA A 130 -8.77 -10.57 -14.67
CA ALA A 130 -10.09 -10.01 -14.95
C ALA A 130 -10.19 -9.52 -16.41
N VAL A 131 -9.20 -8.78 -16.93
CA VAL A 131 -9.22 -8.29 -18.31
C VAL A 131 -9.03 -9.40 -19.34
N MET A 132 -8.16 -10.39 -19.07
CA MET A 132 -8.03 -11.55 -19.96
C MET A 132 -9.33 -12.33 -20.02
N THR A 133 -9.98 -12.58 -18.88
CA THR A 133 -11.27 -13.27 -18.81
C THR A 133 -12.35 -12.49 -19.57
N ALA A 134 -12.47 -11.17 -19.37
CA ALA A 134 -13.41 -10.34 -20.10
C ALA A 134 -13.16 -10.36 -21.62
N GLY A 135 -11.90 -10.30 -22.06
CA GLY A 135 -11.54 -10.37 -23.48
C GLY A 135 -11.76 -11.76 -24.10
N ILE A 136 -11.75 -12.82 -23.31
CA ILE A 136 -12.09 -14.20 -23.74
C ILE A 136 -13.60 -14.39 -23.83
N THR A 137 -14.33 -13.87 -22.83
CA THR A 137 -15.79 -14.04 -22.76
C THR A 137 -16.51 -13.23 -23.83
N ASP A 138 -16.03 -12.02 -24.12
CA ASP A 138 -16.64 -11.10 -25.09
C ASP A 138 -15.62 -10.60 -26.13
N PRO A 139 -15.08 -11.47 -26.99
CA PRO A 139 -14.02 -11.13 -27.93
C PRO A 139 -14.44 -10.08 -28.98
N GLU A 140 -15.73 -9.92 -29.25
CA GLU A 140 -16.25 -8.93 -30.19
C GLU A 140 -16.25 -7.50 -29.60
N ARG A 141 -16.23 -7.36 -28.27
CA ARG A 141 -16.19 -6.04 -27.62
C ARG A 141 -14.78 -5.43 -27.64
N TYR A 142 -13.75 -6.27 -27.51
CA TYR A 142 -12.39 -5.79 -27.27
C TYR A 142 -11.41 -6.24 -28.37
N GLN A 143 -10.64 -5.30 -28.89
CA GLN A 143 -9.72 -5.55 -29.99
C GLN A 143 -8.27 -5.80 -29.53
N ALA A 144 -7.94 -5.48 -28.27
CA ALA A 144 -6.65 -5.80 -27.65
C ALA A 144 -6.79 -5.99 -26.14
N THR A 145 -5.88 -6.79 -25.59
CA THR A 145 -5.72 -7.02 -24.15
C THR A 145 -4.26 -6.88 -23.76
N VAL A 146 -3.99 -6.06 -22.74
CA VAL A 146 -2.66 -5.89 -22.14
C VAL A 146 -2.70 -6.42 -20.70
N ALA A 147 -1.95 -7.48 -20.42
CA ALA A 147 -1.86 -8.11 -19.10
C ALA A 147 -0.48 -7.87 -18.50
N VAL A 148 -0.42 -7.06 -17.44
CA VAL A 148 0.79 -6.68 -16.71
C VAL A 148 0.91 -7.55 -15.47
N SER A 149 2.07 -8.18 -15.24
CA SER A 149 2.30 -9.17 -14.18
C SER A 149 1.16 -10.21 -14.14
N PRO A 150 0.96 -10.97 -15.24
CA PRO A 150 -0.27 -11.71 -15.47
C PRO A 150 -0.50 -12.82 -14.47
N THR A 151 -1.74 -12.96 -14.02
CA THR A 151 -2.26 -14.17 -13.38
C THR A 151 -2.74 -15.15 -14.43
N ASP A 152 -3.18 -16.35 -14.02
CA ASP A 152 -3.66 -17.37 -14.97
C ASP A 152 -5.00 -16.98 -15.63
N ALA A 153 -5.18 -17.39 -16.89
CA ALA A 153 -6.42 -17.26 -17.65
C ALA A 153 -6.48 -18.37 -18.74
N ALA A 154 -7.68 -18.67 -19.23
CA ALA A 154 -7.91 -19.70 -20.26
C ALA A 154 -7.62 -19.15 -21.69
N VAL A 155 -6.42 -18.60 -21.90
CA VAL A 155 -6.03 -18.04 -23.19
C VAL A 155 -5.96 -19.11 -24.29
N THR A 156 -6.27 -18.71 -25.53
CA THR A 156 -6.20 -19.55 -26.73
C THR A 156 -5.41 -18.83 -27.84
N ALA A 157 -5.21 -19.50 -28.96
CA ALA A 157 -4.56 -18.90 -30.13
C ALA A 157 -5.35 -17.72 -30.74
N THR A 158 -6.64 -17.57 -30.42
CA THR A 158 -7.51 -16.52 -30.93
C THR A 158 -7.99 -15.54 -29.84
N GLU A 159 -8.04 -15.97 -28.60
CA GLU A 159 -8.64 -15.21 -27.49
C GLU A 159 -7.73 -15.16 -26.26
N PRO A 160 -7.68 -14.00 -25.57
CA PRO A 160 -8.26 -12.71 -25.97
C PRO A 160 -7.55 -12.12 -27.21
N ARG A 161 -8.20 -11.22 -27.93
CA ARG A 161 -7.62 -10.61 -29.15
C ARG A 161 -6.41 -9.74 -28.82
N ASN A 162 -5.39 -9.77 -29.72
CA ASN A 162 -4.15 -8.98 -29.65
C ASN A 162 -3.59 -8.90 -28.22
N LEU A 163 -3.14 -10.05 -27.68
CA LEU A 163 -2.67 -10.18 -26.30
C LEU A 163 -1.21 -9.75 -26.14
N LEU A 164 -0.97 -8.72 -25.35
CA LEU A 164 0.35 -8.35 -24.83
C LEU A 164 0.47 -8.78 -23.37
N LEU A 165 1.51 -9.54 -23.07
CA LEU A 165 1.91 -9.94 -21.72
C LEU A 165 3.15 -9.12 -21.31
N GLN A 166 3.17 -8.56 -20.11
CA GLN A 166 4.32 -7.86 -19.54
C GLN A 166 4.62 -8.39 -18.15
N ALA A 167 5.88 -8.61 -17.81
CA ALA A 167 6.29 -8.91 -16.44
C ALA A 167 7.62 -8.24 -16.12
N GLY A 168 7.86 -7.92 -14.86
CA GLY A 168 9.11 -7.36 -14.39
C GLY A 168 10.23 -8.43 -14.33
N GLN A 169 11.45 -8.03 -14.60
CA GLN A 169 12.60 -8.92 -14.50
C GLN A 169 12.83 -9.44 -13.08
N LEU A 170 12.40 -8.70 -12.07
CA LEU A 170 12.57 -9.05 -10.66
C LEU A 170 11.35 -9.76 -10.06
N GLU A 171 10.40 -10.21 -10.89
CA GLU A 171 9.26 -11.03 -10.50
C GLU A 171 9.20 -12.36 -11.30
N PRO A 172 10.15 -13.29 -11.09
CA PRO A 172 10.34 -14.47 -11.94
C PRO A 172 9.11 -15.35 -12.02
N GLN A 173 8.26 -15.40 -11.01
CA GLN A 173 7.02 -16.19 -11.02
C GLN A 173 6.01 -15.66 -12.04
N PHE A 174 5.85 -14.33 -12.13
CA PHE A 174 4.94 -13.71 -13.11
C PHE A 174 5.53 -13.75 -14.52
N ALA A 175 6.87 -13.68 -14.67
CA ALA A 175 7.55 -13.86 -15.93
C ALA A 175 7.34 -15.29 -16.48
N ALA A 176 7.54 -16.31 -15.65
CA ALA A 176 7.30 -17.71 -16.02
C ALA A 176 5.83 -17.96 -16.38
N ASN A 177 4.89 -17.36 -15.64
CA ASN A 177 3.45 -17.46 -15.98
C ASN A 177 3.12 -16.76 -17.30
N ALA A 178 3.75 -15.62 -17.60
CA ALA A 178 3.60 -14.93 -18.88
C ALA A 178 4.14 -15.77 -20.06
N GLU A 179 5.26 -16.47 -19.89
CA GLU A 179 5.81 -17.39 -20.89
C GLU A 179 4.86 -18.57 -21.13
N ASP A 180 4.32 -19.19 -20.08
CA ASP A 180 3.32 -20.27 -20.20
C ASP A 180 2.05 -19.80 -20.90
N LEU A 181 1.52 -18.63 -20.54
CA LEU A 181 0.38 -18.01 -21.21
C LEU A 181 0.67 -17.77 -22.71
N LEU A 182 1.86 -17.30 -23.05
CA LEU A 182 2.25 -17.07 -24.45
C LEU A 182 2.27 -18.39 -25.23
N VAL A 183 2.81 -19.46 -24.65
CA VAL A 183 2.81 -20.80 -25.28
C VAL A 183 1.39 -21.29 -25.51
N ARG A 184 0.50 -21.20 -24.50
CA ARG A 184 -0.91 -21.56 -24.60
C ARG A 184 -1.66 -20.71 -25.63
N ALA A 185 -1.27 -19.46 -25.79
CA ALA A 185 -1.82 -18.55 -26.81
C ALA A 185 -1.26 -18.80 -28.23
N GLY A 186 -0.51 -19.90 -28.47
CA GLY A 186 0.02 -20.28 -29.78
C GLY A 186 1.38 -19.66 -30.12
N GLY A 187 2.08 -19.08 -29.15
CA GLY A 187 3.38 -18.44 -29.33
C GLY A 187 3.30 -17.01 -29.86
N ALA A 188 4.46 -16.36 -30.02
CA ALA A 188 4.56 -14.99 -30.51
C ALA A 188 4.02 -14.85 -31.94
N ASN A 189 3.21 -13.83 -32.20
CA ASN A 189 2.56 -13.56 -33.47
C ASN A 189 2.37 -12.02 -33.65
N THR A 190 2.45 -11.54 -34.88
CA THR A 190 2.29 -10.11 -35.22
C THR A 190 1.07 -9.83 -36.08
N ASP A 191 0.13 -10.73 -36.15
CA ASP A 191 -1.12 -10.59 -36.90
C ASP A 191 -2.15 -9.75 -36.11
N PHE A 192 -2.00 -8.44 -36.18
CA PHE A 192 -2.90 -7.51 -35.54
C PHE A 192 -4.27 -7.42 -36.23
N ALA A 193 -4.30 -7.62 -37.56
CA ALA A 193 -5.52 -7.47 -38.35
C ALA A 193 -6.59 -8.50 -37.96
N ASP A 194 -6.19 -9.75 -37.81
CA ASP A 194 -7.09 -10.85 -37.42
C ASP A 194 -7.27 -10.96 -35.90
N GLY A 195 -6.65 -10.07 -35.12
CA GLY A 195 -6.71 -10.11 -33.67
C GLY A 195 -5.86 -11.18 -33.00
N ARG A 196 -4.88 -11.75 -33.74
CA ARG A 196 -4.04 -12.88 -33.33
C ARG A 196 -2.63 -12.48 -32.90
N ALA A 197 -2.32 -11.18 -32.81
CA ALA A 197 -1.04 -10.75 -32.33
C ALA A 197 -0.82 -11.18 -30.87
N ARG A 198 0.36 -11.72 -30.57
CA ARG A 198 0.76 -12.27 -29.26
C ARG A 198 2.20 -11.86 -28.98
N SER A 199 2.47 -11.29 -27.80
CA SER A 199 3.84 -10.98 -27.37
C SER A 199 3.97 -11.05 -25.87
N PHE A 200 5.16 -11.43 -25.40
CA PHE A 200 5.61 -11.23 -24.04
C PHE A 200 6.79 -10.27 -24.01
N GLN A 201 6.76 -9.31 -23.09
CA GLN A 201 7.80 -8.31 -22.88
C GLN A 201 8.28 -8.36 -21.43
N LEU A 202 9.54 -8.76 -21.23
CA LEU A 202 10.20 -8.68 -19.94
C LEU A 202 10.71 -7.26 -19.71
N ILE A 203 10.16 -6.59 -18.68
CA ILE A 203 10.50 -5.21 -18.35
C ILE A 203 11.70 -5.19 -17.39
N PRO A 204 12.82 -4.55 -17.77
CA PRO A 204 14.05 -4.63 -16.98
C PRO A 204 13.98 -3.87 -15.67
N SER A 205 14.69 -4.37 -14.64
CA SER A 205 14.96 -3.71 -13.36
C SER A 205 13.75 -3.32 -12.53
N VAL A 206 12.57 -3.93 -12.76
CA VAL A 206 11.34 -3.71 -12.00
C VAL A 206 10.78 -5.02 -11.46
N GLU A 207 10.05 -4.91 -10.35
CA GLU A 207 9.31 -5.98 -9.71
C GLU A 207 7.79 -5.71 -9.80
N HIS A 208 7.00 -6.51 -9.16
CA HIS A 208 5.55 -6.57 -9.25
C HIS A 208 4.80 -5.22 -9.12
N ILE A 209 5.30 -4.31 -8.28
CA ILE A 209 4.66 -3.00 -8.04
C ILE A 209 5.36 -1.90 -8.84
N THR A 210 6.69 -1.92 -8.91
CA THR A 210 7.44 -0.86 -9.61
C THR A 210 7.26 -0.88 -11.12
N ILE A 211 6.83 -2.01 -11.70
CA ILE A 211 6.44 -2.09 -13.12
C ILE A 211 5.34 -1.08 -13.47
N LEU A 212 4.44 -0.75 -12.52
CA LEU A 212 3.35 0.21 -12.69
C LEU A 212 3.82 1.65 -12.87
N PHE A 213 5.06 1.94 -12.50
CA PHE A 213 5.71 3.25 -12.65
C PHE A 213 6.80 3.24 -13.73
N SER A 214 6.92 2.15 -14.48
CA SER A 214 7.96 1.99 -15.50
C SER A 214 7.58 2.70 -16.81
N PRO A 215 8.38 3.69 -17.26
CA PRO A 215 8.16 4.29 -18.58
C PRO A 215 8.22 3.26 -19.72
N THR A 216 9.08 2.23 -19.58
CA THR A 216 9.19 1.15 -20.56
C THR A 216 7.89 0.34 -20.65
N ALA A 217 7.29 -0.03 -19.52
CA ALA A 217 6.02 -0.75 -19.52
C ALA A 217 4.89 0.09 -20.14
N HIS A 218 4.85 1.39 -19.83
CA HIS A 218 3.85 2.32 -20.39
C HIS A 218 4.02 2.46 -21.91
N GLN A 219 5.25 2.70 -22.40
CA GLN A 219 5.52 2.85 -23.85
C GLN A 219 5.25 1.56 -24.63
N THR A 220 5.53 0.40 -24.03
CA THR A 220 5.22 -0.91 -24.65
C THR A 220 3.71 -1.09 -24.83
N ALA A 221 2.90 -0.70 -23.83
CA ALA A 221 1.44 -0.72 -23.96
C ALA A 221 0.94 0.26 -25.05
N VAL A 222 1.49 1.49 -25.10
CA VAL A 222 1.17 2.47 -26.16
C VAL A 222 1.51 1.90 -27.55
N SER A 223 2.70 1.29 -27.71
CA SER A 223 3.11 0.70 -28.98
C SER A 223 2.17 -0.41 -29.43
N TRP A 224 1.78 -1.31 -28.51
CA TRP A 224 0.86 -2.41 -28.78
C TRP A 224 -0.51 -1.93 -29.23
N LEU A 225 -1.09 -1.02 -28.47
CA LEU A 225 -2.39 -0.44 -28.80
C LEU A 225 -2.31 0.42 -30.09
N GLY A 226 -1.19 1.10 -30.32
CA GLY A 226 -0.94 1.86 -31.55
C GLY A 226 -0.99 0.96 -32.77
N GLN A 227 -0.36 -0.21 -32.74
CA GLN A 227 -0.43 -1.19 -33.83
C GLN A 227 -1.84 -1.78 -34.00
N THR A 228 -2.56 -2.04 -32.90
CA THR A 228 -3.93 -2.55 -32.97
C THR A 228 -4.90 -1.55 -33.63
N PHE A 229 -4.79 -0.27 -33.29
CA PHE A 229 -5.77 0.75 -33.72
C PHE A 229 -5.28 1.64 -34.88
N GLY A 230 -4.12 1.35 -35.45
CA GLY A 230 -3.53 2.17 -36.51
C GLY A 230 -3.22 3.61 -36.04
N ARG A 231 -2.69 3.75 -34.82
CA ARG A 231 -2.35 5.03 -34.19
C ARG A 231 -0.83 5.13 -33.96
N PRO A 232 -0.30 6.31 -33.59
CA PRO A 232 1.11 6.43 -33.21
C PRO A 232 1.52 5.41 -32.15
N THR A 233 2.66 4.75 -32.35
CA THR A 233 3.20 3.71 -31.47
C THR A 233 4.12 4.27 -30.38
N THR A 234 4.26 5.59 -30.31
CA THR A 234 5.05 6.30 -29.31
C THR A 234 4.31 7.53 -28.82
N VAL A 235 4.58 7.94 -27.59
CA VAL A 235 4.08 9.17 -26.98
C VAL A 235 5.24 9.93 -26.35
N ALA A 236 5.23 11.26 -26.48
CA ALA A 236 6.27 12.11 -25.86
C ALA A 236 6.12 12.22 -24.34
N TYR A 237 4.92 11.99 -23.81
CA TYR A 237 4.66 12.06 -22.38
C TYR A 237 5.33 10.89 -21.63
N THR A 238 5.98 11.22 -20.52
CA THR A 238 6.50 10.24 -19.54
C THR A 238 5.90 10.57 -18.18
N ASP A 239 5.28 9.59 -17.53
CA ASP A 239 4.73 9.80 -16.19
C ASP A 239 5.84 9.84 -15.14
N VAL A 240 6.08 11.02 -14.59
CA VAL A 240 7.08 11.28 -13.54
C VAL A 240 6.45 11.67 -12.20
N ARG A 241 5.13 11.47 -12.02
CA ARG A 241 4.42 11.90 -10.80
C ARG A 241 4.92 11.17 -9.57
N MET A 242 5.31 9.90 -9.67
CA MET A 242 5.92 9.17 -8.56
C MET A 242 7.26 9.78 -8.14
N VAL A 243 8.07 10.27 -9.08
CA VAL A 243 9.32 10.96 -8.76
C VAL A 243 9.04 12.23 -7.95
N TRP A 244 8.06 13.04 -8.38
CA TRP A 244 7.67 14.25 -7.65
C TRP A 244 7.05 13.97 -6.29
N TYR A 245 6.31 12.85 -6.16
CA TYR A 245 5.82 12.35 -4.88
C TYR A 245 6.98 12.06 -3.91
N LEU A 246 8.01 11.36 -4.37
CA LEU A 246 9.19 11.06 -3.54
C LEU A 246 9.98 12.34 -3.18
N VAL A 247 10.13 13.28 -4.11
CA VAL A 247 10.79 14.58 -3.89
C VAL A 247 10.05 15.39 -2.81
N GLN A 248 8.72 15.49 -2.89
CA GLN A 248 7.96 16.22 -1.89
C GLN A 248 7.99 15.52 -0.52
N LEU A 249 7.92 14.17 -0.48
CA LEU A 249 8.03 13.42 0.76
C LEU A 249 9.40 13.66 1.43
N ALA A 250 10.48 13.59 0.66
CA ALA A 250 11.82 13.92 1.15
C ALA A 250 11.89 15.35 1.69
N ALA A 251 11.28 16.34 1.00
CA ALA A 251 11.23 17.71 1.47
C ALA A 251 10.48 17.89 2.80
N TRP A 252 9.35 17.16 3.00
CA TRP A 252 8.64 17.12 4.27
C TRP A 252 9.50 16.52 5.40
N LEU A 253 10.25 15.44 5.13
CA LEU A 253 11.13 14.82 6.12
C LEU A 253 12.29 15.76 6.50
N VAL A 254 12.86 16.48 5.53
CA VAL A 254 13.89 17.52 5.80
C VAL A 254 13.31 18.63 6.68
N LEU A 255 12.08 19.08 6.44
CA LEU A 255 11.42 20.09 7.29
C LEU A 255 11.25 19.62 8.73
N VAL A 256 10.83 18.37 8.96
CA VAL A 256 10.74 17.81 10.31
C VAL A 256 12.10 17.71 10.98
N MET A 257 13.13 17.28 10.25
CA MET A 257 14.49 17.23 10.77
C MET A 257 15.00 18.60 11.20
N ALA A 258 14.77 19.63 10.38
CA ALA A 258 15.15 21.01 10.68
C ALA A 258 14.37 21.60 11.87
N ALA A 259 13.09 21.23 12.02
CA ALA A 259 12.25 21.70 13.14
C ALA A 259 12.50 20.93 14.45
N THR A 260 13.08 19.73 14.41
CA THR A 260 13.30 18.86 15.57
C THR A 260 14.01 19.56 16.75
N PRO A 261 15.06 20.39 16.59
CA PRO A 261 15.70 21.08 17.70
C PRO A 261 14.76 22.04 18.47
N ALA A 262 13.81 22.66 17.77
CA ALA A 262 12.84 23.59 18.36
C ALA A 262 11.65 22.86 19.00
N ILE A 263 11.30 21.68 18.49
CA ILE A 263 10.14 20.89 18.96
C ILE A 263 10.52 20.00 20.15
N ARG A 264 11.75 19.49 20.17
CA ARG A 264 12.21 18.52 21.16
C ARG A 264 12.33 19.18 22.54
N GLN A 265 11.64 18.58 23.51
CA GLN A 265 11.78 19.01 24.91
C GLN A 265 13.21 18.79 25.41
N PRO A 266 13.68 19.64 26.39
CA PRO A 266 14.96 19.43 27.06
C PRO A 266 15.00 17.99 27.58
N ARG A 267 16.09 17.29 27.31
CA ARG A 267 16.30 15.92 27.78
C ARG A 267 16.27 15.92 29.30
N ILE A 268 15.26 15.33 29.89
CA ILE A 268 15.40 14.78 31.22
C ILE A 268 16.40 13.66 31.04
N THR A 269 17.61 13.82 31.62
CA THR A 269 18.62 12.77 31.64
C THR A 269 18.13 11.64 32.57
N ALA A 270 17.07 10.95 32.13
CA ALA A 270 16.74 9.66 32.71
C ALA A 270 17.97 8.78 32.46
N ASP A 271 18.51 8.24 33.53
CA ASP A 271 19.57 7.23 33.51
C ASP A 271 19.03 6.03 32.68
N ASN A 272 19.13 6.16 31.36
CA ASN A 272 18.62 5.18 30.41
C ASN A 272 19.65 4.07 30.32
N ARG A 273 19.98 3.48 31.50
CA ARG A 273 20.68 2.20 31.57
C ARG A 273 19.89 1.26 30.70
N ARG A 274 20.55 0.76 29.67
CA ARG A 274 20.04 -0.21 28.70
C ARG A 274 19.23 -1.27 29.44
N SER A 275 17.89 -1.13 29.47
CA SER A 275 17.07 -2.19 30.01
C SER A 275 17.12 -3.35 28.99
N PRO A 276 17.72 -4.47 29.30
CA PRO A 276 17.80 -5.64 28.38
C PRO A 276 16.40 -6.11 27.96
N TRP A 277 15.37 -5.67 28.67
CA TRP A 277 13.97 -6.05 28.47
C TRP A 277 13.35 -5.45 27.22
N HIS A 278 13.79 -4.28 26.78
CA HIS A 278 13.33 -3.75 25.50
C HIS A 278 13.84 -4.63 24.35
N VAL A 279 15.08 -5.11 24.43
CA VAL A 279 15.64 -6.02 23.43
C VAL A 279 14.99 -7.40 23.52
N LEU A 280 14.87 -7.96 24.74
CA LEU A 280 14.24 -9.26 24.95
C LEU A 280 12.77 -9.23 24.48
N GLY A 281 12.02 -8.18 24.82
CA GLY A 281 10.64 -8.00 24.38
C GLY A 281 10.53 -7.93 22.85
N LEU A 282 11.42 -7.18 22.19
CA LEU A 282 11.47 -7.11 20.75
C LEU A 282 11.70 -8.49 20.10
N LEU A 283 12.51 -9.36 20.71
CA LEU A 283 12.83 -10.68 20.16
C LEU A 283 11.78 -11.76 20.49
N VAL A 284 11.21 -11.73 21.70
CA VAL A 284 10.28 -12.78 22.18
C VAL A 284 8.84 -12.51 21.76
N ALA A 285 8.41 -11.24 21.77
CA ALA A 285 7.03 -10.90 21.52
C ALA A 285 6.52 -11.30 20.12
N PRO A 286 7.30 -11.19 19.02
CA PRO A 286 6.84 -11.64 17.70
C PRO A 286 6.61 -13.15 17.63
N LEU A 287 7.39 -13.95 18.36
CA LEU A 287 7.19 -15.41 18.43
C LEU A 287 5.84 -15.75 19.06
N MET A 288 5.51 -15.07 20.17
CA MET A 288 4.22 -15.23 20.84
C MET A 288 3.07 -14.73 19.96
N ALA A 289 3.24 -13.61 19.29
CA ALA A 289 2.24 -13.05 18.38
C ALA A 289 1.96 -14.02 17.21
N THR A 290 3.01 -14.60 16.63
CA THR A 290 2.87 -15.58 15.54
C THR A 290 2.21 -16.87 16.02
N ALA A 291 2.55 -17.37 17.20
CA ALA A 291 1.91 -18.55 17.78
C ALA A 291 0.41 -18.30 18.05
N VAL A 292 0.05 -17.16 18.64
CA VAL A 292 -1.36 -16.80 18.87
C VAL A 292 -2.13 -16.66 17.57
N LEU A 293 -1.54 -16.02 16.54
CA LEU A 293 -2.17 -15.87 15.24
C LEU A 293 -2.40 -17.24 14.56
N TRP A 294 -1.40 -18.12 14.63
CA TRP A 294 -1.52 -19.48 14.10
C TRP A 294 -2.62 -20.29 14.82
N LEU A 295 -2.68 -20.22 16.17
CA LEU A 295 -3.75 -20.85 16.94
C LEU A 295 -5.13 -20.27 16.59
N ALA A 296 -5.24 -18.95 16.49
CA ALA A 296 -6.49 -18.30 16.09
C ALA A 296 -6.96 -18.76 14.70
N ASN A 297 -6.01 -18.98 13.79
CA ASN A 297 -6.33 -19.50 12.44
C ASN A 297 -6.87 -20.93 12.42
N GLN A 298 -6.69 -21.71 13.51
CA GLN A 298 -7.33 -23.04 13.64
C GLN A 298 -8.82 -22.93 14.00
N ILE A 299 -9.25 -21.76 14.48
CA ILE A 299 -10.62 -21.54 15.00
C ILE A 299 -11.42 -20.66 14.04
N THR A 300 -10.78 -19.70 13.37
CA THR A 300 -11.45 -18.74 12.48
C THR A 300 -10.54 -18.33 11.32
N ALA A 301 -11.13 -17.86 10.23
CA ALA A 301 -10.40 -17.31 9.08
C ALA A 301 -9.75 -15.95 9.45
N VAL A 302 -8.56 -15.98 10.09
CA VAL A 302 -7.90 -14.76 10.59
C VAL A 302 -7.61 -13.73 9.49
N GLY A 303 -7.45 -14.16 8.25
CA GLY A 303 -7.25 -13.28 7.10
C GLY A 303 -8.40 -12.30 6.87
N GLN A 304 -9.61 -12.60 7.37
CA GLN A 304 -10.83 -11.78 7.17
C GLN A 304 -11.29 -11.06 8.46
N LEU A 305 -10.50 -11.12 9.54
CA LEU A 305 -10.85 -10.51 10.81
C LEU A 305 -11.19 -9.01 10.66
N GLY A 306 -12.29 -8.61 11.29
CA GLY A 306 -12.73 -7.21 11.27
C GLY A 306 -13.27 -6.72 9.93
N GLY A 307 -13.52 -7.62 8.97
CA GLY A 307 -14.05 -7.28 7.66
C GLY A 307 -13.06 -6.54 6.76
N ILE A 308 -11.75 -6.69 7.01
CA ILE A 308 -10.66 -6.17 6.16
C ILE A 308 -9.66 -7.28 5.97
N LEU A 309 -9.49 -7.68 4.72
CA LEU A 309 -8.58 -8.76 4.38
C LEU A 309 -7.15 -8.42 4.84
N ILE A 310 -6.53 -9.36 5.55
CA ILE A 310 -5.14 -9.25 6.07
C ILE A 310 -4.98 -8.22 7.21
N ALA A 311 -5.54 -7.01 7.12
CA ALA A 311 -5.31 -5.95 8.12
C ALA A 311 -5.80 -6.33 9.52
N GLY A 312 -6.91 -7.10 9.63
CA GLY A 312 -7.39 -7.60 10.92
C GLY A 312 -6.44 -8.64 11.54
N ALA A 313 -5.86 -9.53 10.75
CA ALA A 313 -4.83 -10.46 11.21
C ALA A 313 -3.57 -9.72 11.69
N GLN A 314 -3.14 -8.69 10.95
CA GLN A 314 -2.04 -7.82 11.38
C GLN A 314 -2.37 -7.11 12.69
N ALA A 315 -3.59 -6.59 12.84
CA ALA A 315 -4.02 -5.96 14.08
C ALA A 315 -3.93 -6.92 15.29
N LEU A 316 -4.37 -8.17 15.14
CA LEU A 316 -4.23 -9.19 16.17
C LEU A 316 -2.75 -9.47 16.47
N TRP A 317 -1.94 -9.65 15.44
CA TRP A 317 -0.51 -9.93 15.59
C TRP A 317 0.21 -8.78 16.32
N PHE A 318 0.02 -7.53 15.91
CA PHE A 318 0.63 -6.37 16.54
C PHE A 318 0.09 -6.07 17.94
N LEU A 319 -1.19 -6.37 18.21
CA LEU A 319 -1.77 -6.27 19.56
C LEU A 319 -1.06 -7.22 20.52
N VAL A 320 -0.95 -8.50 20.17
CA VAL A 320 -0.27 -9.50 21.01
C VAL A 320 1.20 -9.15 21.15
N PHE A 321 1.87 -8.79 20.06
CA PHE A 321 3.26 -8.34 20.07
C PHE A 321 3.48 -7.20 21.07
N GLY A 322 2.65 -6.16 20.98
CA GLY A 322 2.75 -4.99 21.85
C GLY A 322 2.46 -5.31 23.32
N LEU A 323 1.41 -6.07 23.61
CA LEU A 323 1.05 -6.46 24.96
C LEU A 323 2.13 -7.30 25.64
N VAL A 324 2.70 -8.28 24.93
CA VAL A 324 3.83 -9.10 25.44
C VAL A 324 5.06 -8.24 25.70
N TRP A 325 5.39 -7.33 24.76
CA TRP A 325 6.53 -6.43 24.93
C TRP A 325 6.38 -5.51 26.14
N LEU A 326 5.19 -4.92 26.32
CA LEU A 326 4.86 -4.09 27.49
C LEU A 326 4.90 -4.88 28.78
N ALA A 327 4.35 -6.09 28.82
CA ALA A 327 4.31 -6.94 30.01
C ALA A 327 5.73 -7.33 30.48
N LEU A 328 6.62 -7.68 29.56
CA LEU A 328 8.02 -7.96 29.85
C LEU A 328 8.73 -6.72 30.44
N GLY A 329 8.51 -5.54 29.84
CA GLY A 329 9.06 -4.29 30.34
C GLY A 329 8.56 -3.91 31.74
N TRP A 330 7.27 -4.17 32.04
CA TRP A 330 6.66 -3.88 33.33
C TRP A 330 7.16 -4.82 34.47
N ARG A 331 7.23 -6.13 34.23
CA ARG A 331 7.75 -7.10 35.23
C ARG A 331 9.14 -6.76 35.71
N TRP A 332 9.98 -6.29 34.82
CA TRP A 332 11.34 -5.89 35.18
C TRP A 332 11.42 -4.65 36.07
N ARG A 333 10.58 -3.64 35.81
CA ARG A 333 10.53 -2.43 36.64
C ARG A 333 10.19 -2.80 38.10
N ARG A 334 9.22 -3.67 38.33
CA ARG A 334 8.88 -4.18 39.67
C ARG A 334 10.01 -4.99 40.32
N GLY A 335 10.68 -5.84 39.59
CA GLY A 335 11.80 -6.62 40.12
C GLY A 335 13.03 -5.77 40.49
N GLY A 336 13.27 -4.67 39.78
CA GLY A 336 14.31 -3.68 40.10
C GLY A 336 13.97 -2.86 41.34
N GLU A 337 12.70 -2.51 41.53
CA GLU A 337 12.21 -1.76 42.70
C GLU A 337 12.27 -2.58 43.99
N THR A 338 11.84 -3.84 43.95
CA THR A 338 11.95 -4.78 45.07
C THR A 338 13.42 -5.08 45.44
N ARG A 339 14.35 -5.16 44.48
CA ARG A 339 15.79 -5.31 44.78
C ARG A 339 16.37 -4.03 45.41
N ARG A 340 15.95 -2.85 45.00
CA ARG A 340 16.38 -1.56 45.59
C ARG A 340 15.85 -1.42 47.02
N LEU A 341 14.58 -1.74 47.28
CA LEU A 341 13.98 -1.71 48.60
C LEU A 341 14.70 -2.66 49.56
N ARG A 342 14.99 -3.90 49.15
CA ARG A 342 15.80 -4.87 49.96
C ARG A 342 17.25 -4.41 50.20
N ALA A 343 17.86 -3.68 49.25
CA ALA A 343 19.20 -3.14 49.42
C ALA A 343 19.22 -1.88 50.33
N SER A 344 18.11 -1.11 50.40
CA SER A 344 17.99 0.03 51.28
C SER A 344 17.62 -0.34 52.74
N GLU A 345 16.95 -1.47 52.95
CA GLU A 345 16.69 -2.00 54.29
C GLU A 345 17.99 -2.43 55.03
N GLY A 346 19.07 -2.70 54.26
CA GLY A 346 20.39 -3.01 54.82
C GLY A 346 21.34 -1.80 55.01
N ALA A 347 20.97 -0.62 54.56
CA ALA A 347 21.81 0.58 54.63
C ALA A 347 21.01 1.74 55.27
N GLN A 348 21.30 2.04 56.54
CA GLN A 348 20.87 3.30 57.20
C GLN A 348 21.53 4.48 56.51
N SER A 349 21.00 4.98 55.45
CA SER A 349 21.41 6.26 54.85
C SER A 349 20.20 7.00 54.29
N SER A 350 20.16 8.29 54.58
CA SER A 350 19.20 9.27 54.09
C SER A 350 19.16 9.32 52.57
N ILE A 351 18.31 8.49 51.97
CA ILE A 351 18.11 8.50 50.53
C ILE A 351 17.00 9.51 50.23
N SER A 352 17.37 10.63 49.59
CA SER A 352 16.40 11.49 48.92
C SER A 352 15.48 10.65 48.02
N PRO A 353 14.16 10.87 48.03
CA PRO A 353 13.25 10.13 47.16
C PRO A 353 13.73 10.29 45.73
N SER A 354 14.16 9.19 45.11
CA SER A 354 14.47 9.19 43.69
C SER A 354 13.29 9.71 42.93
N PRO A 355 13.46 10.58 41.93
CA PRO A 355 12.34 11.01 41.12
C PRO A 355 11.67 9.75 40.57
N HIS A 356 10.45 9.48 41.07
CA HIS A 356 9.62 8.41 40.55
C HIS A 356 9.63 8.53 39.03
N LEU A 357 10.09 7.51 38.33
CA LEU A 357 9.81 7.32 36.92
C LEU A 357 8.29 7.12 36.84
N SER A 358 7.56 8.24 36.97
CA SER A 358 6.14 8.26 36.72
C SER A 358 5.95 7.71 35.31
N ILE A 359 5.18 6.63 35.17
CA ILE A 359 4.50 6.37 33.90
C ILE A 359 3.86 7.70 33.58
N SER A 360 4.39 8.43 32.59
CA SER A 360 3.85 9.72 32.23
C SER A 360 2.38 9.50 31.92
N HIS A 361 1.51 10.03 32.78
CA HIS A 361 0.07 9.91 32.58
C HIS A 361 -0.26 10.55 31.24
N LEU A 362 -1.18 9.95 30.50
CA LEU A 362 -1.69 10.55 29.28
C LEU A 362 -2.25 11.94 29.63
N SER A 363 -1.62 12.98 29.10
CA SER A 363 -2.01 14.36 29.29
C SER A 363 -2.62 14.94 28.01
N ILE A 364 -3.35 16.05 28.16
CA ILE A 364 -3.87 16.77 26.97
C ILE A 364 -2.72 17.18 26.05
N SER A 365 -1.56 17.56 26.58
CA SER A 365 -0.39 17.92 25.76
C SER A 365 0.16 16.73 24.97
N ASN A 366 0.16 15.51 25.54
CA ASN A 366 0.54 14.29 24.82
C ASN A 366 -0.43 13.99 23.67
N LEU A 367 -1.74 14.18 23.91
CA LEU A 367 -2.77 13.99 22.90
C LEU A 367 -2.61 14.99 21.74
N LEU A 368 -2.41 16.27 22.05
CA LEU A 368 -2.19 17.30 21.03
C LEU A 368 -0.95 17.00 20.18
N ARG A 369 0.16 16.55 20.81
CA ARG A 369 1.37 16.14 20.09
C ARG A 369 1.13 14.89 19.24
N ALA A 370 0.39 13.91 19.72
CA ALA A 370 0.01 12.72 18.96
C ALA A 370 -0.81 13.11 17.71
N LEU A 371 -1.79 14.00 17.87
CA LEU A 371 -2.57 14.52 16.75
C LEU A 371 -1.69 15.30 15.75
N ALA A 372 -0.71 16.06 16.23
CA ALA A 372 0.24 16.75 15.37
C ALA A 372 1.13 15.79 14.58
N ILE A 373 1.61 14.69 15.21
CA ILE A 373 2.36 13.61 14.52
C ILE A 373 1.48 12.97 13.46
N PHE A 374 0.25 12.58 13.81
CA PHE A 374 -0.70 12.00 12.87
C PHE A 374 -1.00 12.93 11.70
N ALA A 375 -1.35 14.19 11.99
CA ALA A 375 -1.68 15.16 10.95
C ALA A 375 -0.49 15.42 10.01
N PHE A 376 0.72 15.53 10.56
CA PHE A 376 1.92 15.70 9.77
C PHE A 376 2.15 14.48 8.84
N LEU A 377 2.12 13.27 9.37
CA LEU A 377 2.28 12.04 8.58
C LEU A 377 1.18 11.92 7.52
N TRP A 378 -0.06 12.23 7.90
CA TRP A 378 -1.21 12.18 7.02
C TRP A 378 -1.08 13.14 5.83
N LEU A 379 -0.63 14.37 6.09
CA LEU A 379 -0.39 15.39 5.06
C LEU A 379 0.83 15.06 4.20
N ALA A 380 1.96 14.78 4.85
CA ALA A 380 3.24 14.63 4.15
C ALA A 380 3.29 13.35 3.30
N PHE A 381 2.76 12.25 3.83
CA PHE A 381 2.76 10.97 3.12
C PHE A 381 1.54 10.84 2.20
N GLY A 382 0.34 11.13 2.71
CA GLY A 382 -0.89 10.65 2.09
C GLY A 382 -1.55 11.62 1.13
N LEU A 383 -1.47 12.93 1.36
CA LEU A 383 -2.25 13.86 0.57
C LEU A 383 -1.89 13.82 -0.93
N MET A 384 -0.61 13.82 -1.27
CA MET A 384 -0.18 13.67 -2.67
C MET A 384 -0.32 12.23 -3.17
N ALA A 385 -0.24 11.22 -2.28
CA ALA A 385 -0.47 9.83 -2.65
C ALA A 385 -1.87 9.62 -3.26
N GLN A 386 -2.90 10.31 -2.75
CA GLN A 386 -4.28 10.28 -3.28
C GLN A 386 -4.36 10.57 -4.78
N VAL A 387 -3.48 11.38 -5.32
CA VAL A 387 -3.47 11.77 -6.74
C VAL A 387 -2.35 11.10 -7.54
N VAL A 388 -1.50 10.30 -6.88
CA VAL A 388 -0.38 9.63 -7.55
C VAL A 388 -0.51 8.11 -7.55
N TRP A 389 -0.79 7.47 -6.38
CA TRP A 389 -0.69 6.01 -6.31
C TRP A 389 -1.54 5.31 -5.23
N LEU A 390 -2.07 6.01 -4.19
CA LEU A 390 -2.75 5.38 -3.05
C LEU A 390 -4.08 6.08 -2.74
N PRO A 391 -5.20 5.36 -2.59
CA PRO A 391 -6.50 5.94 -2.23
C PRO A 391 -6.50 6.37 -0.76
N TRP A 392 -6.08 7.61 -0.50
CA TRP A 392 -5.84 8.11 0.85
C TRP A 392 -7.10 8.56 1.60
N PHE A 393 -8.13 9.04 0.89
CA PHE A 393 -9.39 9.44 1.51
C PHE A 393 -10.28 8.22 1.72
N LEU A 394 -10.43 7.83 3.00
CA LEU A 394 -11.18 6.65 3.38
C LEU A 394 -12.70 6.87 3.29
N ILE A 395 -13.40 5.91 2.71
CA ILE A 395 -14.87 5.85 2.72
C ILE A 395 -15.40 5.53 4.13
N PRO A 396 -16.69 5.85 4.45
CA PRO A 396 -17.27 5.63 5.78
C PRO A 396 -17.10 4.20 6.31
N ALA A 397 -17.25 3.19 5.46
CA ALA A 397 -17.05 1.79 5.84
C ALA A 397 -15.65 1.49 6.38
N ARG A 398 -14.60 2.17 5.88
CA ARG A 398 -13.22 2.04 6.34
C ARG A 398 -12.97 2.90 7.58
N LEU A 399 -13.51 4.13 7.61
CA LEU A 399 -13.38 5.06 8.75
C LEU A 399 -13.93 4.48 10.05
N LEU A 400 -15.05 3.73 9.99
CA LEU A 400 -15.62 3.07 11.17
C LEU A 400 -14.68 2.03 11.82
N ARG A 401 -13.76 1.46 11.05
CA ARG A 401 -12.80 0.46 11.52
C ARG A 401 -11.49 1.08 12.03
N TRP A 402 -11.23 2.32 11.69
CA TRP A 402 -9.97 3.02 11.99
C TRP A 402 -9.63 3.07 13.49
N PRO A 403 -10.55 3.46 14.42
CA PRO A 403 -10.22 3.53 15.84
C PRO A 403 -9.83 2.16 16.42
N LEU A 404 -10.51 1.09 16.01
CA LEU A 404 -10.23 -0.27 16.50
C LEU A 404 -8.84 -0.75 16.05
N LEU A 405 -8.48 -0.51 14.78
CA LEU A 405 -7.15 -0.84 14.30
C LEU A 405 -6.06 -0.01 15.00
N ALA A 406 -6.30 1.30 15.19
CA ALA A 406 -5.36 2.17 15.89
C ALA A 406 -5.13 1.69 17.35
N LEU A 407 -6.20 1.28 18.06
CA LEU A 407 -6.09 0.71 19.39
C LEU A 407 -5.29 -0.61 19.41
N ALA A 408 -5.44 -1.44 18.39
CA ALA A 408 -4.67 -2.69 18.29
C ALA A 408 -3.17 -2.46 18.06
N PHE A 409 -2.77 -1.42 17.34
CA PHE A 409 -1.36 -1.09 17.13
C PHE A 409 -0.73 -0.30 18.28
N LEU A 410 -1.54 0.35 19.11
CA LEU A 410 -1.06 1.24 20.17
C LEU A 410 -0.10 0.58 21.17
N PRO A 411 -0.33 -0.64 21.70
CA PRO A 411 0.59 -1.27 22.65
C PRO A 411 2.01 -1.46 22.08
N TRP A 412 2.13 -1.91 20.83
CA TRP A 412 3.42 -2.06 20.17
C TRP A 412 4.14 -0.72 20.02
N LEU A 413 3.44 0.30 19.52
CA LEU A 413 4.04 1.61 19.25
C LEU A 413 4.36 2.37 20.54
N LEU A 414 3.61 2.16 21.63
CA LEU A 414 3.99 2.64 22.95
C LEU A 414 5.27 1.98 23.45
N ALA A 415 5.39 0.66 23.34
CA ALA A 415 6.61 -0.06 23.71
C ALA A 415 7.82 0.44 22.93
N ALA A 416 7.66 0.65 21.62
CA ALA A 416 8.68 1.21 20.74
C ALA A 416 9.06 2.65 21.13
N GLY A 417 8.07 3.49 21.46
CA GLY A 417 8.28 4.85 21.95
C GLY A 417 9.10 4.89 23.25
N TRP A 418 8.76 4.04 24.22
CA TRP A 418 9.54 3.93 25.48
C TRP A 418 10.96 3.41 25.25
N ALA A 419 11.16 2.45 24.35
CA ALA A 419 12.49 1.94 24.02
C ALA A 419 13.39 3.01 23.40
N GLN A 420 12.82 3.99 22.72
CA GLN A 420 13.52 5.07 22.00
C GLN A 420 13.59 6.38 22.78
N GLN A 421 12.87 6.52 23.91
CA GLN A 421 12.83 7.76 24.71
C GLN A 421 14.23 8.15 25.16
N GLY A 422 14.62 9.42 24.97
CA GLY A 422 15.93 9.95 25.32
C GLY A 422 17.11 9.35 24.54
N ALA A 423 16.87 8.49 23.55
CA ALA A 423 17.93 7.87 22.76
C ALA A 423 18.62 8.86 21.84
N SER A 424 19.95 8.70 21.66
CA SER A 424 20.70 9.41 20.62
C SER A 424 20.27 8.97 19.22
N THR A 425 20.57 9.77 18.20
CA THR A 425 20.21 9.46 16.79
C THR A 425 20.71 8.09 16.36
N GLY A 426 21.97 7.73 16.66
CA GLY A 426 22.50 6.41 16.30
C GLY A 426 21.75 5.25 16.99
N LYS A 427 21.31 5.42 18.25
CA LYS A 427 20.50 4.41 18.95
C LYS A 427 19.10 4.29 18.35
N ARG A 428 18.49 5.40 17.90
CA ARG A 428 17.18 5.40 17.21
C ARG A 428 17.26 4.68 15.87
N ILE A 429 18.32 4.90 15.11
CA ILE A 429 18.61 4.16 13.87
C ILE A 429 18.75 2.66 14.18
N GLY A 430 19.50 2.30 15.24
CA GLY A 430 19.61 0.91 15.67
C GLY A 430 18.27 0.26 16.05
N TRP A 431 17.37 1.01 16.73
CA TRP A 431 16.02 0.55 17.04
C TRP A 431 15.15 0.41 15.79
N TRP A 432 15.20 1.35 14.86
CA TRP A 432 14.50 1.26 13.60
C TRP A 432 14.92 0.02 12.80
N LEU A 433 16.23 -0.19 12.61
CA LEU A 433 16.76 -1.36 11.90
C LEU A 433 16.40 -2.66 12.60
N GLY A 434 16.58 -2.72 13.92
CA GLY A 434 16.24 -3.90 14.72
C GLY A 434 14.75 -4.25 14.63
N GLN A 435 13.87 -3.28 14.77
CA GLN A 435 12.43 -3.49 14.59
C GLN A 435 12.10 -3.91 13.16
N SER A 436 12.67 -3.27 12.14
CA SER A 436 12.44 -3.63 10.74
C SER A 436 12.78 -5.09 10.46
N VAL A 437 13.97 -5.54 10.89
CA VAL A 437 14.39 -6.95 10.71
C VAL A 437 13.46 -7.91 11.46
N VAL A 438 13.18 -7.62 12.74
CA VAL A 438 12.36 -8.50 13.58
C VAL A 438 10.92 -8.59 13.06
N LEU A 439 10.35 -7.48 12.61
CA LEU A 439 8.99 -7.47 12.04
C LEU A 439 8.93 -8.19 10.69
N MET A 440 9.92 -7.98 9.82
CA MET A 440 9.99 -8.71 8.54
C MET A 440 10.10 -10.22 8.76
N VAL A 441 10.96 -10.66 9.69
CA VAL A 441 11.11 -12.09 10.03
C VAL A 441 9.83 -12.63 10.69
N GLY A 442 9.28 -11.92 11.67
CA GLY A 442 8.08 -12.34 12.39
C GLY A 442 6.84 -12.44 11.50
N LEU A 443 6.57 -11.41 10.68
CA LEU A 443 5.45 -11.42 9.73
C LEU A 443 5.71 -12.41 8.59
N GLY A 444 6.95 -12.55 8.09
CA GLY A 444 7.31 -13.57 7.12
C GLY A 444 7.04 -14.97 7.64
N THR A 445 7.40 -15.25 8.90
CA THR A 445 7.07 -16.53 9.55
C THR A 445 5.54 -16.71 9.70
N ALA A 446 4.82 -15.65 10.03
CA ALA A 446 3.36 -15.71 10.11
C ALA A 446 2.71 -16.06 8.75
N VAL A 447 3.24 -15.52 7.65
CA VAL A 447 2.78 -15.88 6.28
C VAL A 447 3.04 -17.36 5.97
N LEU A 448 4.19 -17.90 6.35
CA LEU A 448 4.50 -19.33 6.14
C LEU A 448 3.56 -20.26 6.91
N LEU A 449 3.14 -19.86 8.12
CA LEU A 449 2.25 -20.65 8.97
C LEU A 449 0.75 -20.42 8.68
N VAL A 450 0.41 -19.29 8.08
CA VAL A 450 -0.96 -18.87 7.75
C VAL A 450 -1.00 -18.42 6.28
N PRO A 451 -1.16 -19.36 5.32
CA PRO A 451 -1.06 -19.07 3.89
C PRO A 451 -2.04 -18.01 3.37
N SER A 452 -3.20 -17.83 4.03
CA SER A 452 -4.15 -16.76 3.69
C SER A 452 -3.58 -15.34 3.80
N LEU A 453 -2.40 -15.18 4.43
CA LEU A 453 -1.69 -13.91 4.55
C LEU A 453 -0.63 -13.70 3.45
N PHE A 454 -0.60 -14.54 2.41
CA PHE A 454 0.42 -14.52 1.36
C PHE A 454 0.70 -13.12 0.78
N PHE A 455 -0.34 -12.33 0.54
CA PHE A 455 -0.18 -10.98 -0.01
C PHE A 455 0.60 -10.00 0.90
N LEU A 456 0.82 -10.35 2.17
CA LEU A 456 1.70 -9.59 3.04
C LEU A 456 3.14 -9.53 2.51
N VAL A 457 3.57 -10.53 1.77
CA VAL A 457 4.90 -10.60 1.15
C VAL A 457 5.18 -9.36 0.27
N LEU A 458 4.16 -8.84 -0.40
CA LEU A 458 4.28 -7.66 -1.27
C LEU A 458 4.50 -6.36 -0.46
N VAL A 459 4.02 -6.31 0.79
CA VAL A 459 4.11 -5.12 1.66
C VAL A 459 5.36 -5.15 2.54
N LEU A 460 5.91 -6.33 2.83
CA LEU A 460 7.07 -6.48 3.71
C LEU A 460 8.28 -5.63 3.30
N PRO A 461 8.68 -5.52 2.00
CA PRO A 461 9.82 -4.71 1.60
C PRO A 461 9.64 -3.21 1.86
N VAL A 462 8.40 -2.72 1.86
CA VAL A 462 8.08 -1.30 2.09
C VAL A 462 8.00 -0.96 3.59
N LEU A 463 7.80 -1.97 4.43
CA LEU A 463 7.65 -1.80 5.88
C LEU A 463 8.82 -1.03 6.54
N PRO A 464 10.11 -1.32 6.26
CA PRO A 464 11.22 -0.57 6.82
C PRO A 464 11.18 0.93 6.51
N LEU A 465 10.76 1.29 5.29
CA LEU A 465 10.61 2.69 4.88
C LEU A 465 9.51 3.39 5.70
N VAL A 466 8.34 2.78 5.81
CA VAL A 466 7.22 3.31 6.61
C VAL A 466 7.62 3.46 8.08
N LEU A 467 8.26 2.44 8.66
CA LEU A 467 8.78 2.50 10.04
C LEU A 467 9.83 3.59 10.22
N GLY A 468 10.69 3.82 9.23
CA GLY A 468 11.69 4.90 9.24
C GLY A 468 11.05 6.28 9.26
N ILE A 469 10.04 6.51 8.45
CA ILE A 469 9.26 7.75 8.41
C ILE A 469 8.56 7.98 9.76
N MET A 470 7.88 6.96 10.29
CA MET A 470 7.21 7.00 11.59
C MET A 470 8.19 7.27 12.74
N ALA A 471 9.35 6.60 12.74
CA ALA A 471 10.38 6.78 13.75
C ALA A 471 11.01 8.17 13.70
N LEU A 472 11.20 8.74 12.51
CA LEU A 472 11.76 10.07 12.33
C LEU A 472 10.78 11.14 12.82
N VAL A 473 9.53 11.09 12.39
CA VAL A 473 8.51 12.09 12.73
C VAL A 473 8.10 11.98 14.21
N GLY A 474 7.74 10.78 14.67
CA GLY A 474 7.38 10.55 16.07
C GLY A 474 8.54 10.78 17.03
N GLY A 475 9.76 10.45 16.60
CA GLY A 475 10.99 10.69 17.37
C GLY A 475 11.38 12.15 17.54
N ALA A 476 10.87 13.06 16.70
CA ALA A 476 11.12 14.49 16.83
C ALA A 476 10.57 15.06 18.16
N VAL A 477 9.44 14.52 18.64
CA VAL A 477 8.77 14.97 19.88
C VAL A 477 9.39 14.37 21.13
N ASP A 478 10.02 13.19 21.05
CA ASP A 478 10.64 12.43 22.16
C ASP A 478 9.70 12.10 23.33
N ASP A 479 8.42 11.92 23.07
CA ASP A 479 7.37 11.55 24.03
C ASP A 479 6.75 10.20 23.63
N PRO A 480 6.75 9.16 24.49
CA PRO A 480 6.25 7.84 24.16
C PRO A 480 4.76 7.77 23.86
N TRP A 481 3.92 8.57 24.56
CA TRP A 481 2.49 8.60 24.31
C TRP A 481 2.17 9.28 22.97
N ALA A 482 2.83 10.41 22.70
CA ALA A 482 2.68 11.09 21.43
C ALA A 482 3.19 10.22 20.27
N TYR A 483 4.33 9.57 20.44
CA TYR A 483 4.89 8.61 19.47
C TYR A 483 3.92 7.46 19.22
N GLY A 484 3.47 6.80 20.31
CA GLY A 484 2.62 5.62 20.20
C GLY A 484 1.29 5.91 19.55
N LEU A 485 0.56 6.90 20.06
CA LEU A 485 -0.79 7.21 19.60
C LEU A 485 -0.77 7.83 18.17
N GLY A 486 0.12 8.79 17.90
CA GLY A 486 0.19 9.44 16.59
C GLY A 486 0.54 8.46 15.47
N ASN A 487 1.53 7.59 15.70
CA ASN A 487 1.90 6.54 14.76
C ASN A 487 0.85 5.43 14.65
N ALA A 488 0.12 5.09 15.73
CA ALA A 488 -0.95 4.10 15.68
C ALA A 488 -2.11 4.56 14.79
N LEU A 489 -2.50 5.83 14.92
CA LEU A 489 -3.51 6.45 14.06
C LEU A 489 -3.08 6.43 12.59
N PHE A 490 -1.82 6.78 12.29
CA PHE A 490 -1.29 6.79 10.94
C PHE A 490 -1.17 5.39 10.34
N PHE A 491 -0.60 4.43 11.08
CA PHE A 491 -0.40 3.07 10.58
C PHE A 491 -1.74 2.36 10.32
N ALA A 492 -2.72 2.55 11.21
CA ALA A 492 -4.07 2.06 10.98
C ALA A 492 -4.72 2.67 9.74
N TRP A 493 -4.56 3.99 9.52
CA TRP A 493 -5.04 4.66 8.33
C TRP A 493 -4.43 4.07 7.06
N LEU A 494 -3.11 3.89 7.04
CA LEU A 494 -2.37 3.32 5.91
C LEU A 494 -2.88 1.93 5.54
N LEU A 495 -3.07 1.04 6.53
CA LEU A 495 -3.55 -0.32 6.26
C LEU A 495 -5.00 -0.33 5.75
N LEU A 496 -5.85 0.59 6.25
CA LEU A 496 -7.20 0.77 5.74
C LEU A 496 -7.25 1.32 4.32
N ALA A 497 -6.26 2.12 3.92
CA ALA A 497 -6.13 2.58 2.55
C ALA A 497 -5.68 1.47 1.58
N LEU A 498 -4.87 0.51 2.08
CA LEU A 498 -4.28 -0.55 1.26
C LEU A 498 -5.18 -1.78 1.10
N PHE A 499 -5.71 -2.33 2.20
CA PHE A 499 -6.32 -3.66 2.16
C PHE A 499 -7.82 -3.64 1.85
N PRO A 500 -8.33 -4.62 1.09
CA PRO A 500 -9.72 -4.64 0.67
C PRO A 500 -10.68 -4.98 1.81
N LEU A 501 -11.92 -4.45 1.69
CA LEU A 501 -13.06 -4.85 2.51
C LEU A 501 -13.51 -6.26 2.09
N VAL A 502 -13.88 -7.09 3.08
CA VAL A 502 -14.48 -8.42 2.89
C VAL A 502 -15.76 -8.53 3.68
N GLY A 503 -16.72 -9.28 3.14
CA GLY A 503 -18.02 -9.55 3.74
C GLY A 503 -18.09 -10.89 4.43
#